data_ba16d9a6b13b789cfca2248d679063fe
#
_entry.id   ba16d9a6b13b789cfca2248d679063fe
#
_cell.length_a   1.000
_cell.length_b   1.000
_cell.length_c   1.000
_cell.angle_alpha   90.00
_cell.angle_beta   90.00
_cell.angle_gamma   90.00
#
_symmetry.space_group_name_H-M   'P 1'
#
loop_
_entity.id
_entity.type
_entity.pdbx_description
1 polymer ?
#
loop_
_entity_poly.entity_id
_entity_poly.type
_entity_poly.pdbx_seq_one_letter_code
_entity_poly.pdbx_strand_id
1 'polypeptide(L)' 'MIVVNLDVMLAKRKVRSKELAERIGITEANLSLLKSGKVKGVRFETLDKICAALECQPGDLLEYRA' A
#
# COMPACT_ATOMS: atom_id res chain seq x y z
N MET A 1 17.37 2.51 -2.97
CA MET A 1 16.45 1.87 -2.02
C MET A 1 15.01 1.94 -2.53
N ILE A 2 14.20 1.01 -2.13
CA ILE A 2 12.77 1.05 -2.48
C ILE A 2 12.03 1.85 -1.42
N VAL A 3 11.22 2.79 -1.89
CA VAL A 3 10.40 3.66 -1.03
C VAL A 3 8.94 3.31 -1.25
N VAL A 4 8.20 3.18 -0.15
CA VAL A 4 6.76 2.89 -0.19
C VAL A 4 5.99 4.19 -0.06
N ASN A 5 5.14 4.49 -1.05
CA ASN A 5 4.32 5.71 -1.10
C ASN A 5 2.83 5.40 -0.90
N LEU A 6 2.52 4.35 -0.17
CA LEU A 6 1.13 3.96 0.08
C LEU A 6 0.36 5.05 0.82
N ASP A 7 0.97 5.69 1.81
CA ASP A 7 0.36 6.78 2.54
C ASP A 7 -0.01 7.96 1.64
N VAL A 8 0.82 8.27 0.65
CA VAL A 8 0.55 9.32 -0.34
C VAL A 8 -0.70 8.96 -1.15
N MET A 9 -0.80 7.71 -1.61
CA MET A 9 -1.96 7.26 -2.39
C MET A 9 -3.24 7.22 -1.56
N LEU A 10 -3.15 6.80 -0.31
CA LEU A 10 -4.29 6.85 0.61
C LEU A 10 -4.82 8.27 0.75
N ALA A 11 -3.91 9.23 0.93
CA ALA A 11 -4.28 10.64 1.02
C ALA A 11 -4.91 11.15 -0.28
N LYS A 12 -4.34 10.80 -1.43
CA LYS A 12 -4.86 11.21 -2.74
C LYS A 12 -6.27 10.67 -2.99
N ARG A 13 -6.55 9.44 -2.56
CA ARG A 13 -7.84 8.80 -2.76
C ARG A 13 -8.80 9.07 -1.60
N LYS A 14 -8.34 9.74 -0.55
CA LYS A 14 -9.13 10.01 0.67
C LYS A 14 -9.68 8.73 1.29
N VAL A 15 -8.83 7.70 1.32
CA VAL A 15 -9.15 6.40 1.89
C VAL A 15 -8.34 6.23 3.16
N ARG A 16 -8.99 5.80 4.24
CA ARG A 16 -8.32 5.54 5.51
C ARG A 16 -7.64 4.17 5.49
N SER A 17 -6.53 4.03 6.23
CA SER A 17 -5.83 2.75 6.35
C SER A 17 -6.76 1.63 6.80
N LYS A 18 -7.62 1.88 7.78
CA LYS A 18 -8.60 0.90 8.26
C LYS A 18 -9.52 0.43 7.15
N GLU A 19 -10.02 1.37 6.36
CA GLU A 19 -10.92 1.07 5.25
C GLU A 19 -10.22 0.21 4.19
N LEU A 20 -9.00 0.55 3.84
CA LEU A 20 -8.23 -0.23 2.87
C LEU A 20 -7.97 -1.64 3.41
N ALA A 21 -7.54 -1.75 4.67
CA ALA A 21 -7.28 -3.05 5.29
C ALA A 21 -8.50 -3.97 5.24
N GLU A 22 -9.68 -3.42 5.52
CA GLU A 22 -10.94 -4.17 5.44
C GLU A 22 -11.24 -4.62 4.01
N ARG A 23 -11.04 -3.73 3.03
CA ARG A 23 -11.32 -4.04 1.63
C ARG A 23 -10.45 -5.15 1.08
N ILE A 24 -9.19 -5.19 1.46
CA ILE A 24 -8.24 -6.18 0.93
C ILE A 24 -8.06 -7.39 1.86
N GLY A 25 -8.72 -7.39 3.02
CA GLY A 25 -8.74 -8.54 3.91
C GLY A 25 -7.46 -8.78 4.70
N ILE A 26 -6.76 -7.70 5.07
CA ILE A 26 -5.59 -7.80 5.96
C ILE A 26 -5.83 -6.99 7.23
N THR A 27 -4.96 -7.19 8.23
CA THR A 27 -5.07 -6.43 9.48
C THR A 27 -4.51 -5.02 9.30
N GLU A 28 -4.97 -4.08 10.11
CA GLU A 28 -4.42 -2.74 10.14
C GLU A 28 -2.94 -2.75 10.51
N ALA A 29 -2.53 -3.68 11.39
CA ALA A 29 -1.14 -3.83 11.79
C ALA A 29 -0.25 -4.18 10.59
N ASN A 30 -0.69 -5.14 9.77
CA ASN A 30 0.05 -5.53 8.57
C ASN A 30 0.10 -4.40 7.54
N LEU A 31 -1.01 -3.69 7.37
CA LEU A 31 -1.04 -2.56 6.46
C LEU A 31 -0.13 -1.43 6.95
N SER A 32 -0.10 -1.20 8.25
CA SER A 32 0.78 -0.19 8.86
C SER A 32 2.25 -0.50 8.63
N LEU A 33 2.64 -1.77 8.75
CA LEU A 33 4.01 -2.21 8.46
C LEU A 33 4.37 -1.95 6.99
N LEU A 34 3.47 -2.25 6.08
CA LEU A 34 3.68 -2.00 4.66
C LEU A 34 3.79 -0.49 4.39
N LYS A 35 2.89 0.29 4.96
CA LYS A 35 2.84 1.74 4.79
C LYS A 35 4.11 2.42 5.29
N SER A 36 4.69 1.92 6.38
CA SER A 36 5.92 2.47 6.96
C SER A 36 7.19 2.02 6.23
N GLY A 37 7.07 1.07 5.29
CA GLY A 37 8.22 0.53 4.58
C GLY A 37 9.07 -0.44 5.38
N LYS A 38 8.55 -0.93 6.50
CA LYS A 38 9.29 -1.85 7.38
C LYS A 38 9.19 -3.32 6.98
N VAL A 39 8.51 -3.61 5.86
CA VAL A 39 8.41 -4.97 5.34
C VAL A 39 9.58 -5.25 4.42
N LYS A 40 9.99 -6.52 4.35
CA LYS A 40 11.06 -6.96 3.43
C LYS A 40 10.56 -7.24 2.03
N GLY A 41 9.25 -7.34 1.87
CA GLY A 41 8.63 -7.59 0.58
C GLY A 41 7.13 -7.49 0.67
N VAL A 42 6.48 -7.50 -0.48
CA VAL A 42 5.03 -7.51 -0.58
C VAL A 42 4.64 -8.57 -1.62
N ARG A 43 3.62 -9.35 -1.31
CA ARG A 43 3.11 -10.34 -2.26
C ARG A 43 2.41 -9.62 -3.41
N PHE A 44 2.59 -10.15 -4.62
CA PHE A 44 1.90 -9.61 -5.78
C PHE A 44 0.38 -9.64 -5.61
N GLU A 45 -0.15 -10.66 -4.95
CA GLU A 45 -1.58 -10.74 -4.64
C GLU A 45 -2.05 -9.55 -3.80
N THR A 46 -1.30 -9.19 -2.76
CA THR A 46 -1.61 -8.03 -1.93
C THR A 46 -1.49 -6.73 -2.72
N LEU A 47 -0.41 -6.61 -3.50
CA LEU A 47 -0.18 -5.44 -4.35
C LEU A 47 -1.32 -5.26 -5.36
N ASP A 48 -1.76 -6.35 -5.97
CA ASP A 48 -2.89 -6.36 -6.91
C ASP A 48 -4.16 -5.82 -6.25
N LYS A 49 -4.48 -6.30 -5.05
CA LYS A 49 -5.65 -5.85 -4.30
C LYS A 49 -5.59 -4.38 -3.94
N ILE A 50 -4.42 -3.89 -3.54
CA ILE A 50 -4.22 -2.48 -3.20
C ILE A 50 -4.43 -1.63 -4.45
N CYS A 51 -3.82 -2.01 -5.57
CA CYS A 51 -3.96 -1.28 -6.82
C CYS A 51 -5.42 -1.22 -7.27
N ALA A 52 -6.14 -2.33 -7.16
CA ALA A 52 -7.55 -2.38 -7.52
C ALA A 52 -8.39 -1.47 -6.60
N ALA A 53 -8.14 -1.52 -5.30
CA ALA A 53 -8.90 -0.73 -4.32
C ALA A 53 -8.65 0.77 -4.46
N LEU A 54 -7.43 1.18 -4.77
CA LEU A 54 -7.05 2.58 -4.90
C LEU A 54 -7.04 3.08 -6.34
N GLU A 55 -7.36 2.20 -7.30
CA GLU A 55 -7.35 2.54 -8.73
C GLU A 55 -6.04 3.20 -9.13
N CYS A 56 -4.94 2.51 -8.85
CA CYS A 56 -3.60 3.01 -9.14
C CYS A 56 -2.70 1.91 -9.69
N GLN A 57 -1.50 2.31 -10.11
CA GLN A 57 -0.50 1.40 -10.62
C GLN A 57 0.52 1.07 -9.54
N PRO A 58 1.23 -0.07 -9.62
CA PRO A 58 2.29 -0.38 -8.65
C PRO A 58 3.34 0.72 -8.53
N GLY A 59 3.66 1.42 -9.63
CA GLY A 59 4.60 2.54 -9.62
C GLY A 59 4.13 3.75 -8.83
N ASP A 60 2.84 3.82 -8.51
CA ASP A 60 2.30 4.87 -7.63
C ASP A 60 2.51 4.53 -6.15
N LEU A 61 2.74 3.25 -5.86
CA LEU A 61 2.90 2.74 -4.49
C LEU A 61 4.35 2.51 -4.11
N LEU A 62 5.19 2.18 -5.09
CA LEU A 62 6.59 1.82 -4.89
C LEU A 62 7.46 2.61 -5.85
N GLU A 63 8.61 3.10 -5.37
CA GLU A 63 9.58 3.74 -6.24
C GLU A 63 11.00 3.37 -5.81
N TYR A 64 11.92 3.45 -6.76
CA TYR A 64 13.34 3.29 -6.47
C TYR A 64 13.99 4.67 -6.35
N ARG A 65 14.76 4.85 -5.30
CA ARG A 65 15.59 6.04 -5.11
C ARG A 65 17.04 5.60 -4.93
N ALA A 66 17.93 6.26 -5.64
CA ALA A 66 19.37 6.01 -5.53
C ALA A 66 19.93 6.44 -4.17
#